data_e461d58444ec568436460aafb97ff7a0
#
_entry.id   e461d58444ec568436460aafb97ff7a0
#
_cell.length_a   1.000
_cell.length_b   1.000
_cell.length_c   1.000
_cell.angle_alpha   90.00
_cell.angle_beta   90.00
_cell.angle_gamma   90.00
#
_symmetry.space_group_name_H-M   'P 1'
#
loop_
_entity.id
_entity.type
_entity.pdbx_description
1 polymer ?
#
loop_
_entity_poly.entity_id
_entity_poly.type
_entity_poly.pdbx_seq_one_letter_code
_entity_poly.pdbx_strand_id
1 'polypeptide(L)'
;MKIYMDACCLCRPFDDHQNRKIRLEAEAILTILDRCNSDWELVGSVVLESEISRMADPDKRQKVEQKLELVREYIELDEAIFNHALMYQRAGIKLFDALHLACAQSGETIFLTTDNRIIILSGKIPAITIKVKNPVHWLMEVTADENNQ
;
A
#
# COMPACT_ATOMS: atom_id res chain seq x y z
N MET A 1 -1.72 14.37 2.28
CA MET A 1 -1.55 13.31 1.25
C MET A 1 -2.28 12.06 1.67
N LYS A 2 -2.90 11.39 0.73
CA LYS A 2 -3.59 10.12 0.96
C LYS A 2 -2.69 8.96 0.53
N ILE A 3 -2.53 7.97 1.39
CA ILE A 3 -1.60 6.85 1.21
C ILE A 3 -2.36 5.55 1.32
N TYR A 4 -2.14 4.65 0.37
CA TYR A 4 -2.64 3.29 0.39
C TYR A 4 -1.45 2.33 0.47
N MET A 5 -1.48 1.43 1.44
CA MET A 5 -0.48 0.37 1.58
C MET A 5 -1.12 -0.98 1.36
N ASP A 6 -0.48 -1.84 0.57
CA ASP A 6 -0.95 -3.23 0.46
C ASP A 6 -0.59 -4.03 1.73
N ALA A 7 -1.08 -5.26 1.80
CA ALA A 7 -0.85 -6.10 2.98
C ALA A 7 0.64 -6.38 3.20
N CYS A 8 1.42 -6.52 2.13
CA CYS A 8 2.86 -6.74 2.24
C CYS A 8 3.56 -5.59 2.98
N CYS A 9 3.20 -4.35 2.68
CA CYS A 9 3.71 -3.18 3.39
C CYS A 9 3.34 -3.22 4.87
N LEU A 10 2.07 -3.42 5.17
CA LEU A 10 1.60 -3.41 6.55
C LEU A 10 2.17 -4.55 7.39
N CYS A 11 2.55 -5.65 6.75
CA CYS A 11 3.19 -6.79 7.41
C CYS A 11 4.68 -6.59 7.65
N ARG A 12 5.32 -5.75 6.86
CA ARG A 12 6.79 -5.61 6.85
C ARG A 12 7.40 -5.30 8.23
N PRO A 13 6.82 -4.44 9.07
CA PRO A 13 7.36 -4.20 10.41
C PRO A 13 7.45 -5.46 11.30
N PHE A 14 6.68 -6.50 10.95
CA PHE A 14 6.61 -7.76 11.73
C PHE A 14 7.34 -8.91 11.04
N ASP A 15 8.06 -8.64 9.93
CA ASP A 15 8.88 -9.61 9.23
C ASP A 15 10.29 -9.69 9.86
N ASP A 16 11.15 -10.58 9.36
CA ASP A 16 12.49 -10.82 9.89
C ASP A 16 13.41 -9.62 9.66
N HIS A 17 13.73 -8.89 10.73
CA HIS A 17 14.60 -7.71 10.69
C HIS A 17 16.09 -8.01 10.53
N GLN A 18 16.50 -9.27 10.45
CA GLN A 18 17.90 -9.61 10.15
C GLN A 18 18.23 -9.26 8.69
N ASN A 19 17.25 -9.28 7.80
CA ASN A 19 17.43 -8.81 6.44
C ASN A 19 17.43 -7.28 6.41
N ARG A 20 18.50 -6.69 5.86
CA ARG A 20 18.70 -5.23 5.85
C ARG A 20 17.58 -4.52 5.07
N LYS A 21 17.20 -5.05 3.91
CA LYS A 21 16.14 -4.45 3.08
C LYS A 21 14.82 -4.43 3.83
N ILE A 22 14.46 -5.54 4.47
CA ILE A 22 13.22 -5.65 5.26
C ILE A 22 13.24 -4.63 6.41
N ARG A 23 14.37 -4.49 7.10
CA ARG A 23 14.50 -3.53 8.19
C ARG A 23 14.34 -2.09 7.73
N LEU A 24 14.96 -1.72 6.60
CA LEU A 24 14.81 -0.37 6.03
C LEU A 24 13.37 -0.09 5.62
N GLU A 25 12.72 -1.06 4.97
CA GLU A 25 11.32 -0.94 4.59
C GLU A 25 10.41 -0.81 5.81
N ALA A 26 10.67 -1.61 6.86
CA ALA A 26 9.92 -1.55 8.11
C ALA A 26 10.02 -0.17 8.78
N GLU A 27 11.23 0.38 8.84
CA GLU A 27 11.46 1.71 9.43
C GLU A 27 10.72 2.80 8.65
N ALA A 28 10.77 2.75 7.32
CA ALA A 28 10.06 3.70 6.47
C ALA A 28 8.55 3.60 6.67
N ILE A 29 8.01 2.39 6.70
CA ILE A 29 6.57 2.15 6.88
C ILE A 29 6.10 2.68 8.22
N LEU A 30 6.84 2.41 9.30
CA LEU A 30 6.47 2.90 10.63
C LEU A 30 6.50 4.44 10.70
N THR A 31 7.49 5.07 10.05
CA THR A 31 7.56 6.53 9.94
C THR A 31 6.36 7.10 9.20
N ILE A 32 5.99 6.49 8.09
CA ILE A 32 4.83 6.91 7.29
C ILE A 32 3.54 6.75 8.08
N LEU A 33 3.36 5.61 8.76
CA LEU A 33 2.17 5.36 9.58
C LEU A 33 2.05 6.36 10.74
N ASP A 34 3.18 6.73 11.33
CA ASP A 34 3.19 7.75 12.38
C ASP A 34 2.67 9.10 11.85
N ARG A 35 3.08 9.49 10.65
CA ARG A 35 2.57 10.70 10.01
C ARG A 35 1.10 10.59 9.60
N CYS A 36 0.59 9.39 9.38
CA CYS A 36 -0.84 9.17 9.14
C CYS A 36 -1.71 9.45 10.38
N ASN A 37 -1.09 9.60 11.54
CA ASN A 37 -1.77 10.09 12.75
C ASN A 37 -1.91 11.61 12.80
N SER A 38 -1.23 12.36 11.93
CA SER A 38 -1.21 13.81 11.98
C SER A 38 -1.58 14.46 10.65
N ASP A 39 -0.63 14.56 9.73
CA ASP A 39 -0.79 15.37 8.51
C ASP A 39 -1.06 14.56 7.23
N TRP A 40 -0.89 13.24 7.26
CA TRP A 40 -1.23 12.36 6.15
C TRP A 40 -2.44 11.52 6.49
N GLU A 41 -3.06 10.89 5.49
CA GLU A 41 -4.21 10.00 5.67
C GLU A 41 -3.90 8.61 5.15
N LEU A 42 -4.17 7.60 5.96
CA LEU A 42 -4.13 6.21 5.51
C LEU A 42 -5.50 5.83 4.96
N VAL A 43 -5.50 5.36 3.72
CA VAL A 43 -6.70 4.86 3.03
C VAL A 43 -6.62 3.35 2.96
N GLY A 44 -7.69 2.69 3.33
CA GLY A 44 -7.83 1.24 3.23
C GLY A 44 -8.93 0.85 2.27
N SER A 45 -9.19 -0.45 2.20
CA SER A 45 -10.26 -0.98 1.37
C SER A 45 -10.79 -2.27 1.96
N VAL A 46 -11.96 -2.68 1.49
CA VAL A 46 -12.52 -3.99 1.85
C VAL A 46 -11.61 -5.14 1.38
N VAL A 47 -10.86 -4.92 0.29
CA VAL A 47 -9.89 -5.89 -0.23
C VAL A 47 -8.75 -6.09 0.79
N LEU A 48 -8.19 -5.00 1.28
CA LEU A 48 -7.12 -5.00 2.27
C LEU A 48 -7.57 -5.65 3.57
N GLU A 49 -8.72 -5.26 4.07
CA GLU A 49 -9.30 -5.82 5.30
C GLU A 49 -9.53 -7.33 5.16
N SER A 50 -10.09 -7.76 4.03
CA SER A 50 -10.33 -9.18 3.76
C SER A 50 -9.02 -9.97 3.70
N GLU A 51 -8.00 -9.45 3.04
CA GLU A 51 -6.70 -10.11 2.92
C GLU A 51 -6.03 -10.27 4.30
N ILE A 52 -6.05 -9.22 5.10
CA ILE A 52 -5.45 -9.25 6.44
C ILE A 52 -6.22 -10.22 7.34
N SER A 53 -7.55 -10.25 7.27
CA SER A 53 -8.37 -11.17 8.09
C SER A 53 -8.08 -12.64 7.81
N ARG A 54 -7.50 -12.96 6.64
CA ARG A 54 -7.17 -14.32 6.23
C ARG A 54 -5.72 -14.72 6.53
N MET A 55 -4.94 -13.86 7.17
CA MET A 55 -3.57 -14.19 7.54
C MET A 55 -3.54 -15.37 8.52
N ALA A 56 -2.63 -16.32 8.25
CA ALA A 56 -2.55 -17.57 9.01
C ALA A 56 -1.99 -17.37 10.43
N ASP A 57 -1.02 -16.47 10.59
CA ASP A 57 -0.40 -16.20 11.88
C ASP A 57 -1.28 -15.25 12.70
N PRO A 58 -1.90 -15.72 13.79
CA PRO A 58 -2.83 -14.87 14.56
C PRO A 58 -2.15 -13.71 15.25
N ASP A 59 -0.92 -13.85 15.71
CA ASP A 59 -0.20 -12.77 16.38
C ASP A 59 0.16 -11.65 15.40
N LYS A 60 0.67 -12.02 14.24
CA LYS A 60 0.99 -11.08 13.17
C LYS A 60 -0.27 -10.39 12.65
N ARG A 61 -1.33 -11.17 12.44
CA ARG A 61 -2.63 -10.64 12.00
C ARG A 61 -3.15 -9.57 12.98
N GLN A 62 -3.11 -9.84 14.27
CA GLN A 62 -3.58 -8.90 15.29
C GLN A 62 -2.79 -7.60 15.27
N LYS A 63 -1.47 -7.69 15.11
CA LYS A 63 -0.60 -6.51 15.05
C LYS A 63 -0.89 -5.67 13.80
N VAL A 64 -1.12 -6.32 12.67
CA VAL A 64 -1.48 -5.63 11.42
C VAL A 64 -2.87 -5.00 11.52
N GLU A 65 -3.84 -5.72 12.09
CA GLU A 65 -5.19 -5.20 12.31
C GLU A 65 -5.18 -3.94 13.18
N GLN A 66 -4.28 -3.85 14.16
CA GLN A 66 -4.11 -2.64 14.97
C GLN A 66 -3.68 -1.44 14.13
N LYS A 67 -2.87 -1.66 13.10
CA LYS A 67 -2.47 -0.58 12.18
C LYS A 67 -3.63 -0.09 11.34
N LEU A 68 -4.59 -0.97 11.04
CA LEU A 68 -5.80 -0.59 10.30
C LEU A 68 -6.69 0.41 11.07
N GLU A 69 -6.52 0.53 12.39
CA GLU A 69 -7.22 1.54 13.18
C GLU A 69 -6.87 2.96 12.77
N LEU A 70 -5.72 3.15 12.10
CA LEU A 70 -5.30 4.45 11.54
C LEU A 70 -6.06 4.83 10.27
N VAL A 71 -6.73 3.89 9.62
CA VAL A 71 -7.43 4.12 8.36
C VAL A 71 -8.58 5.11 8.57
N ARG A 72 -8.60 6.18 7.78
CA ARG A 72 -9.63 7.22 7.85
C ARG A 72 -10.66 7.14 6.73
N GLU A 73 -10.33 6.47 5.63
CA GLU A 73 -11.20 6.31 4.49
C GLU A 73 -11.13 4.87 4.00
N TYR A 74 -12.27 4.23 3.84
CA TYR A 74 -12.37 2.88 3.31
C TYR A 74 -12.99 2.91 1.92
N ILE A 75 -12.29 2.32 0.95
CA ILE A 75 -12.78 2.14 -0.40
C ILE A 75 -13.55 0.83 -0.48
N GLU A 76 -14.81 0.91 -0.86
CA GLU A 76 -15.64 -0.26 -1.12
C GLU A 76 -15.51 -0.66 -2.59
N LEU A 77 -15.66 -1.96 -2.87
CA LEU A 77 -15.65 -2.45 -4.24
C LEU A 77 -16.95 -2.05 -4.94
N ASP A 78 -16.82 -1.50 -6.12
CA ASP A 78 -17.93 -1.30 -7.04
C ASP A 78 -17.58 -1.91 -8.40
N GLU A 79 -18.53 -1.86 -9.31
CA GLU A 79 -18.36 -2.45 -10.65
C GLU A 79 -17.21 -1.79 -11.41
N ALA A 80 -17.06 -0.48 -11.30
CA ALA A 80 -16.00 0.27 -11.99
C ALA A 80 -14.62 -0.16 -11.50
N ILE A 81 -14.43 -0.25 -10.18
CA ILE A 81 -13.17 -0.70 -9.57
C ILE A 81 -12.86 -2.12 -10.02
N PHE A 82 -13.84 -3.01 -9.98
CA PHE A 82 -13.65 -4.41 -10.38
C PHE A 82 -13.26 -4.51 -11.86
N ASN A 83 -13.91 -3.74 -12.74
CA ASN A 83 -13.57 -3.73 -14.16
C ASN A 83 -12.16 -3.21 -14.43
N HIS A 84 -11.71 -2.18 -13.70
CA HIS A 84 -10.34 -1.70 -13.78
C HIS A 84 -9.35 -2.77 -13.32
N ALA A 85 -9.66 -3.47 -12.24
CA ALA A 85 -8.81 -4.57 -11.76
C ALA A 85 -8.67 -5.68 -12.79
N LEU A 86 -9.75 -6.04 -13.48
CA LEU A 86 -9.68 -7.04 -14.55
C LEU A 86 -8.79 -6.57 -15.71
N MET A 87 -8.84 -5.29 -16.05
CA MET A 87 -7.94 -4.70 -17.05
C MET A 87 -6.47 -4.83 -16.63
N TYR A 88 -6.15 -4.50 -15.39
CA TYR A 88 -4.80 -4.61 -14.86
C TYR A 88 -4.34 -6.07 -14.82
N GLN A 89 -5.25 -7.00 -14.49
CA GLN A 89 -4.96 -8.43 -14.49
C GLN A 89 -4.56 -8.91 -15.89
N ARG A 90 -5.26 -8.47 -16.91
CA ARG A 90 -4.95 -8.80 -18.32
C ARG A 90 -3.57 -8.28 -18.72
N ALA A 91 -3.12 -7.18 -18.11
CA ALA A 91 -1.81 -6.60 -18.35
C ALA A 91 -0.68 -7.29 -17.56
N GLY A 92 -1.01 -8.29 -16.73
CA GLY A 92 -0.03 -9.13 -16.06
C GLY A 92 0.02 -9.00 -14.53
N ILE A 93 -0.82 -8.18 -13.92
CA ILE A 93 -0.87 -8.03 -12.47
C ILE A 93 -1.81 -9.10 -11.88
N LYS A 94 -1.40 -9.74 -10.79
CA LYS A 94 -2.23 -10.73 -10.10
C LYS A 94 -3.50 -10.08 -9.59
N LEU A 95 -4.61 -10.84 -9.53
CA LEU A 95 -5.94 -10.30 -9.25
C LEU A 95 -6.01 -9.49 -7.96
N PHE A 96 -5.49 -10.02 -6.84
CA PHE A 96 -5.55 -9.27 -5.57
C PHE A 96 -4.76 -7.97 -5.63
N ASP A 97 -3.57 -8.00 -6.24
CA ASP A 97 -2.76 -6.80 -6.43
C ASP A 97 -3.46 -5.81 -7.34
N ALA A 98 -4.11 -6.31 -8.39
CA ALA A 98 -4.91 -5.49 -9.30
C ALA A 98 -6.09 -4.82 -8.58
N LEU A 99 -6.76 -5.55 -7.70
CA LEU A 99 -7.84 -5.00 -6.88
C LEU A 99 -7.35 -3.90 -5.95
N HIS A 100 -6.19 -4.10 -5.29
CA HIS A 100 -5.59 -3.06 -4.46
C HIS A 100 -5.28 -1.80 -5.28
N LEU A 101 -4.67 -1.98 -6.45
CA LEU A 101 -4.34 -0.85 -7.34
C LEU A 101 -5.58 -0.10 -7.81
N ALA A 102 -6.63 -0.83 -8.15
CA ALA A 102 -7.90 -0.22 -8.59
C ALA A 102 -8.56 0.56 -7.45
N CYS A 103 -8.54 0.03 -6.23
CA CYS A 103 -9.03 0.75 -5.05
C CYS A 103 -8.20 2.00 -4.78
N ALA A 104 -6.88 1.88 -4.82
CA ALA A 104 -5.97 3.00 -4.60
C ALA A 104 -6.15 4.10 -5.64
N GLN A 105 -6.32 3.72 -6.90
CA GLN A 105 -6.58 4.64 -8.01
C GLN A 105 -7.90 5.38 -7.80
N SER A 106 -8.95 4.66 -7.42
CA SER A 106 -10.26 5.25 -7.13
C SER A 106 -10.19 6.28 -6.01
N GLY A 107 -9.40 6.03 -4.98
CA GLY A 107 -9.22 6.95 -3.85
C GLY A 107 -8.23 8.07 -4.12
N GLU A 108 -7.61 8.09 -5.29
CA GLU A 108 -6.58 9.09 -5.66
C GLU A 108 -5.43 9.13 -4.64
N THR A 109 -4.92 7.96 -4.30
CA THR A 109 -3.89 7.79 -3.29
C THR A 109 -2.51 7.62 -3.91
N ILE A 110 -1.49 7.62 -3.04
CA ILE A 110 -0.14 7.12 -3.36
C ILE A 110 -0.13 5.66 -2.92
N PHE A 111 0.17 4.76 -3.85
CA PHE A 111 0.21 3.32 -3.57
C PHE A 111 1.63 2.90 -3.18
N LEU A 112 1.80 2.39 -1.97
CA LEU A 112 3.08 1.91 -1.48
C LEU A 112 3.08 0.38 -1.39
N THR A 113 4.11 -0.22 -1.96
CA THR A 113 4.29 -1.67 -1.98
C THR A 113 5.77 -2.02 -1.86
N THR A 114 6.06 -3.16 -1.24
CA THR A 114 7.41 -3.72 -1.19
C THR A 114 7.69 -4.67 -2.36
N ASP A 115 6.70 -4.89 -3.23
CA ASP A 115 6.81 -5.79 -4.37
C ASP A 115 7.25 -5.02 -5.63
N ASN A 116 8.53 -5.19 -6.02
CA ASN A 116 9.10 -4.55 -7.21
C ASN A 116 8.36 -4.90 -8.50
N ARG A 117 7.79 -6.10 -8.58
CA ARG A 117 7.06 -6.54 -9.77
C ARG A 117 5.83 -5.67 -10.01
N ILE A 118 5.10 -5.35 -8.95
CA ILE A 118 3.94 -4.47 -9.03
C ILE A 118 4.37 -3.08 -9.49
N ILE A 119 5.46 -2.56 -8.95
CA ILE A 119 5.98 -1.23 -9.30
C ILE A 119 6.31 -1.18 -10.80
N ILE A 120 7.03 -2.19 -11.30
CA ILE A 120 7.44 -2.24 -12.71
C ILE A 120 6.22 -2.38 -13.62
N LEU A 121 5.32 -3.32 -13.32
CA LEU A 121 4.14 -3.57 -14.15
C LEU A 121 3.19 -2.38 -14.19
N SER A 122 2.95 -1.73 -13.04
CA SER A 122 2.07 -0.56 -12.98
C SER A 122 2.58 0.59 -13.84
N GLY A 123 3.91 0.75 -13.93
CA GLY A 123 4.51 1.78 -14.78
C GLY A 123 4.28 1.55 -16.28
N LYS A 124 3.90 0.34 -16.69
CA LYS A 124 3.61 -0.03 -18.07
C LYS A 124 2.13 0.04 -18.42
N ILE A 125 1.28 0.37 -17.46
CA ILE A 125 -0.17 0.44 -17.66
C ILE A 125 -0.60 1.91 -17.62
N PRO A 126 -0.91 2.52 -18.78
CA PRO A 126 -1.23 3.95 -18.83
C PRO A 126 -2.46 4.35 -18.01
N ALA A 127 -3.40 3.42 -17.81
CA ALA A 127 -4.60 3.68 -17.01
C ALA A 127 -4.29 3.88 -15.51
N ILE A 128 -3.15 3.41 -15.03
CA ILE A 128 -2.71 3.63 -13.66
C ILE A 128 -1.95 4.97 -13.62
N THR A 129 -2.58 6.00 -13.07
CA THR A 129 -2.05 7.36 -13.06
C THR A 129 -1.52 7.79 -11.69
N ILE A 130 -1.80 7.03 -10.64
CA ILE A 130 -1.26 7.29 -9.30
C ILE A 130 0.19 6.85 -9.22
N LYS A 131 0.91 7.42 -8.23
CA LYS A 131 2.28 6.96 -7.93
C LYS A 131 2.23 5.58 -7.28
N VAL A 132 3.07 4.67 -7.75
CA VAL A 132 3.26 3.33 -7.21
C VAL A 132 4.74 3.21 -6.85
N LYS A 133 5.07 3.16 -5.58
CA LYS A 133 6.44 3.30 -5.07
C LYS A 133 6.74 2.33 -3.94
N ASN A 134 8.02 2.01 -3.79
CA ASN A 134 8.54 1.40 -2.57
C ASN A 134 8.49 2.44 -1.44
N PRO A 135 8.10 2.06 -0.22
CA PRO A 135 7.99 3.02 0.89
C PRO A 135 9.29 3.74 1.23
N VAL A 136 10.45 3.09 1.10
CA VAL A 136 11.74 3.73 1.35
C VAL A 136 12.00 4.85 0.34
N HIS A 137 11.84 4.53 -0.93
CA HIS A 137 12.09 5.49 -2.02
C HIS A 137 11.12 6.67 -1.95
N TRP A 138 9.86 6.39 -1.70
CA TRP A 138 8.85 7.44 -1.60
C TRP A 138 9.12 8.38 -0.41
N LEU A 139 9.44 7.80 0.76
CA LEU A 139 9.73 8.60 1.95
C LEU A 139 10.95 9.50 1.74
N MET A 140 11.99 8.99 1.09
CA MET A 140 13.18 9.78 0.77
C MET A 140 12.85 10.94 -0.19
N GLU A 141 12.05 10.67 -1.21
CA GLU A 141 11.61 11.67 -2.19
C GLU A 141 10.83 12.81 -1.50
N VAL A 142 9.84 12.45 -0.68
CA VAL A 142 9.00 13.42 0.02
C VAL A 142 9.80 14.23 1.03
N THR A 143 10.70 13.58 1.77
CA THR A 143 11.55 14.25 2.76
C THR A 143 12.52 15.22 2.07
N ALA A 144 13.08 14.86 0.92
CA ALA A 144 13.93 15.76 0.15
C ALA A 144 13.17 16.99 -0.32
N ASP A 145 11.93 16.81 -0.80
CA ASP A 145 11.07 17.92 -1.23
C ASP A 145 10.74 18.86 -0.07
N GLU A 146 10.42 18.31 1.10
CA GLU A 146 10.16 19.11 2.32
C GLU A 146 11.38 19.93 2.73
N ASN A 147 12.57 19.37 2.61
CA ASN A 147 13.81 20.06 2.98
C ASN A 147 14.21 21.16 2.00
N ASN A 148 13.66 21.15 0.79
CA ASN A 148 13.92 22.13 -0.25
C ASN A 148 12.91 23.30 -0.25
N GLN A 149 11.95 23.29 0.67
CA GLN A 149 10.94 24.35 0.80
C GLN A 149 11.37 25.46 1.75
#